data_2f87ce62976da832a776d9e3931427be
#
_entry.id   2f87ce62976da832a776d9e3931427be
#
_cell.length_a   1.000
_cell.length_b   1.000
_cell.length_c   1.000
_cell.angle_alpha   90.00
_cell.angle_beta   90.00
_cell.angle_gamma   90.00
#
_symmetry.space_group_name_H-M   'P 1'
#
loop_
_entity.id
_entity.type
_entity.pdbx_description
1 polymer ?
#
loop_
_entity_poly.entity_id
_entity_poly.type
_entity_poly.pdbx_seq_one_letter_code
_entity_poly.pdbx_strand_id
1 'polypeptide(L)'
;MGDTLKRRIQHFVKGQMCQTERSVVQEAPLRLTVNGRELATLVASPHQLNFLVAGFLRNQGFVDTMDDILCLGTCQEFGVANVRLAREIPAQLVPTLTSGCGTGISFNLADTELRPLQQQDVCYPATAVFAMMQDLNRRTEQYRSHGGIHSAAVGDNSGLLLYAEDLGRHNTFDRIAGEALFRDLDLAGKMLVTSGRVSTEMVAKAVRLGIVLIASRTSPTNMSIEMCEAAGISLIGYQRGDSFELYSHPERIVAAPDPGKIHGVTGVILAGGGSLRMQSDKSLLPLQGARFIDHVHGVLDELFEE
;
A
#
# COMPACT_ATOMS: atom_id res chain seq x y z
N MET A 1 -7.21 -3.94 22.32
CA MET A 1 -6.45 -2.77 22.81
C MET A 1 -5.13 -3.30 23.36
N GLY A 2 -4.00 -3.06 22.67
CA GLY A 2 -2.69 -3.44 23.18
C GLY A 2 -2.30 -2.49 24.32
N ASP A 3 -1.94 -3.06 25.45
CA ASP A 3 -1.46 -2.27 26.58
C ASP A 3 -0.19 -1.51 26.18
N THR A 4 -0.28 -0.19 26.10
CA THR A 4 0.89 0.67 25.89
C THR A 4 1.77 0.62 27.13
N LEU A 5 2.99 0.11 26.97
CA LEU A 5 3.96 0.05 28.04
C LEU A 5 4.44 1.48 28.35
N LYS A 6 4.11 1.98 29.55
CA LYS A 6 4.63 3.27 30.03
C LYS A 6 5.98 3.09 30.71
N ARG A 7 6.91 3.99 30.43
CA ARG A 7 8.24 4.06 31.05
C ARG A 7 8.50 5.45 31.60
N ARG A 8 9.10 5.50 32.78
CA ARG A 8 9.66 6.74 33.31
C ARG A 8 10.94 7.07 32.58
N ILE A 9 11.03 8.26 32.05
CA ILE A 9 12.19 8.75 31.30
C ILE A 9 12.66 10.11 31.84
N GLN A 10 13.92 10.43 31.56
CA GLN A 10 14.44 11.79 31.76
C GLN A 10 14.25 12.55 30.45
N HIS A 11 13.54 13.67 30.52
CA HIS A 11 13.28 14.54 29.38
C HIS A 11 14.10 15.82 29.52
N PHE A 12 15.00 16.07 28.56
CA PHE A 12 15.74 17.33 28.50
C PHE A 12 14.95 18.33 27.65
N VAL A 13 14.58 19.46 28.25
CA VAL A 13 13.87 20.54 27.58
C VAL A 13 14.37 21.89 28.11
N LYS A 14 14.69 22.83 27.22
CA LYS A 14 15.12 24.20 27.54
C LYS A 14 16.28 24.25 28.57
N GLY A 15 17.25 23.35 28.45
CA GLY A 15 18.42 23.31 29.36
C GLY A 15 18.20 22.60 30.69
N GLN A 16 17.05 22.03 30.95
CA GLN A 16 16.72 21.34 32.19
C GLN A 16 16.30 19.90 31.98
N MET A 17 16.64 19.03 32.93
CA MET A 17 16.18 17.64 33.00
C MET A 17 14.92 17.55 33.86
N CYS A 18 13.86 16.95 33.32
CA CYS A 18 12.65 16.65 34.10
C CYS A 18 12.24 15.18 33.92
N GLN A 19 11.72 14.59 34.97
CA GLN A 19 11.19 13.23 34.90
C GLN A 19 9.76 13.26 34.34
N THR A 20 9.49 12.40 33.34
CA THR A 20 8.16 12.25 32.77
C THR A 20 7.88 10.79 32.43
N GLU A 21 6.62 10.47 32.13
CA GLU A 21 6.23 9.16 31.61
C GLU A 21 5.96 9.24 30.11
N ARG A 22 6.43 8.22 29.37
CA ARG A 22 6.18 8.07 27.95
C ARG A 22 5.73 6.65 27.62
N SER A 23 4.78 6.54 26.71
CA SER A 23 4.45 5.28 26.07
C SER A 23 5.61 4.86 25.18
N VAL A 24 5.99 3.60 25.21
CA VAL A 24 7.03 3.01 24.37
C VAL A 24 6.47 1.80 23.64
N VAL A 25 7.00 1.56 22.43
CA VAL A 25 6.68 0.38 21.64
C VAL A 25 7.10 -0.87 22.41
N GLN A 26 6.21 -1.84 22.47
CA GLN A 26 6.53 -3.16 23.01
C GLN A 26 7.02 -4.06 21.89
N GLU A 27 8.22 -4.60 22.06
CA GLU A 27 8.86 -5.57 21.18
C GLU A 27 8.84 -6.93 21.88
N ALA A 28 8.37 -7.95 21.16
CA ALA A 28 8.29 -9.31 21.66
C ALA A 28 8.79 -10.32 20.63
N PRO A 29 9.77 -11.19 20.96
CA PRO A 29 10.15 -12.28 20.12
C PRO A 29 9.07 -13.39 20.18
N LEU A 30 8.69 -13.91 19.01
CA LEU A 30 7.74 -15.00 18.83
C LEU A 30 8.43 -16.13 18.09
N ARG A 31 8.80 -17.20 18.78
CA ARG A 31 9.40 -18.39 18.20
C ARG A 31 8.34 -19.23 17.50
N LEU A 32 8.49 -19.38 16.19
CA LEU A 32 7.56 -20.11 15.33
C LEU A 32 8.05 -21.52 15.05
N THR A 33 7.24 -22.50 15.44
CA THR A 33 7.43 -23.92 15.15
C THR A 33 6.34 -24.39 14.19
N VAL A 34 6.73 -25.04 13.09
CA VAL A 34 5.81 -25.60 12.07
C VAL A 34 6.08 -27.08 11.92
N ASN A 35 5.04 -27.92 12.05
CA ASN A 35 5.13 -29.39 12.00
C ASN A 35 6.23 -29.95 12.93
N GLY A 36 6.39 -29.36 14.12
CA GLY A 36 7.40 -29.77 15.10
C GLY A 36 8.82 -29.27 14.84
N ARG A 37 9.06 -28.53 13.77
CA ARG A 37 10.36 -27.96 13.41
C ARG A 37 10.37 -26.45 13.64
N GLU A 38 11.39 -25.93 14.31
CA GLU A 38 11.59 -24.48 14.45
C GLU A 38 11.89 -23.86 13.09
N LEU A 39 11.07 -22.87 12.69
CA LEU A 39 11.16 -22.21 11.38
C LEU A 39 11.85 -20.85 11.48
N ALA A 40 11.42 -20.00 12.41
CA ALA A 40 11.93 -18.65 12.59
C ALA A 40 11.56 -18.08 13.96
N THR A 41 12.21 -16.97 14.36
CA THR A 41 11.75 -16.12 15.44
C THR A 41 11.29 -14.79 14.84
N LEU A 42 10.00 -14.46 14.99
CA LEU A 42 9.40 -13.22 14.54
C LEU A 42 9.48 -12.19 15.67
N VAL A 43 10.12 -11.05 15.42
CA VAL A 43 10.11 -9.93 16.35
C VAL A 43 8.98 -8.98 15.98
N ALA A 44 8.00 -8.79 16.86
CA ALA A 44 6.75 -8.13 16.53
C ALA A 44 6.11 -7.43 17.72
N SER A 45 5.14 -6.58 17.48
CA SER A 45 4.23 -6.07 18.51
C SER A 45 3.35 -7.22 19.04
N PRO A 46 3.16 -7.36 20.38
CA PRO A 46 2.51 -8.54 20.99
C PRO A 46 0.98 -8.47 20.95
N HIS A 47 0.39 -8.33 19.77
CA HIS A 47 -1.06 -8.37 19.57
C HIS A 47 -1.41 -9.15 18.31
N GLN A 48 -2.61 -9.70 18.22
CA GLN A 48 -3.11 -10.43 17.04
C GLN A 48 -2.08 -11.39 16.41
N LEU A 49 -1.35 -12.15 17.24
CA LEU A 49 -0.24 -13.01 16.83
C LEU A 49 -0.68 -14.11 15.86
N ASN A 50 -1.94 -14.55 15.93
CA ASN A 50 -2.49 -15.52 14.99
C ASN A 50 -2.49 -15.00 13.55
N PHE A 51 -2.87 -13.71 13.36
CA PHE A 51 -2.84 -13.09 12.03
C PHE A 51 -1.40 -12.94 11.55
N LEU A 52 -0.47 -12.51 12.42
CA LEU A 52 0.93 -12.40 12.05
C LEU A 52 1.50 -13.74 11.55
N VAL A 53 1.26 -14.82 12.29
CA VAL A 53 1.81 -16.15 11.98
C VAL A 53 1.18 -16.72 10.71
N ALA A 54 -0.14 -16.70 10.58
CA ALA A 54 -0.82 -17.21 9.40
C ALA A 54 -0.43 -16.45 8.14
N GLY A 55 -0.35 -15.12 8.24
CA GLY A 55 0.03 -14.28 7.12
C GLY A 55 1.51 -14.37 6.77
N PHE A 56 2.40 -14.54 7.75
CA PHE A 56 3.80 -14.86 7.49
C PHE A 56 3.89 -16.15 6.65
N LEU A 57 3.22 -17.22 7.08
CA LEU A 57 3.23 -18.50 6.36
C LEU A 57 2.62 -18.36 4.95
N ARG A 58 1.54 -17.59 4.79
CA ARG A 58 0.95 -17.29 3.48
C ARG A 58 1.91 -16.55 2.58
N ASN A 59 2.54 -15.49 3.07
CA ASN A 59 3.49 -14.69 2.31
C ASN A 59 4.80 -15.41 2.00
N GLN A 60 5.16 -16.45 2.76
CA GLN A 60 6.27 -17.34 2.47
C GLN A 60 5.88 -18.53 1.55
N GLY A 61 4.60 -18.67 1.19
CA GLY A 61 4.13 -19.74 0.29
C GLY A 61 3.93 -21.09 0.92
N PHE A 62 3.90 -21.16 2.25
CA PHE A 62 3.62 -22.40 2.96
C PHE A 62 2.12 -22.67 3.09
N VAL A 63 1.28 -21.65 2.95
CA VAL A 63 -0.17 -21.68 3.11
C VAL A 63 -0.82 -20.84 2.01
N ASP A 64 -1.87 -21.36 1.39
CA ASP A 64 -2.67 -20.66 0.40
C ASP A 64 -4.09 -20.37 0.95
N THR A 65 -4.67 -21.33 1.67
CA THR A 65 -6.01 -21.27 2.27
C THR A 65 -5.99 -21.63 3.75
N MET A 66 -7.09 -21.37 4.47
CA MET A 66 -7.22 -21.80 5.88
C MET A 66 -7.22 -23.33 6.05
N ASP A 67 -7.61 -24.09 5.02
CA ASP A 67 -7.62 -25.57 5.06
C ASP A 67 -6.18 -26.15 5.11
N ASP A 68 -5.18 -25.39 4.71
CA ASP A 68 -3.79 -25.77 4.87
C ASP A 68 -3.31 -25.76 6.33
N ILE A 69 -4.05 -25.08 7.23
CA ILE A 69 -3.70 -24.93 8.65
C ILE A 69 -4.56 -25.84 9.50
N LEU A 70 -4.03 -26.99 9.89
CA LEU A 70 -4.72 -27.95 10.75
C LEU A 70 -4.86 -27.46 12.20
N CYS A 71 -3.85 -26.73 12.69
CA CYS A 71 -3.84 -26.16 14.02
C CYS A 71 -2.90 -24.96 14.06
N LEU A 72 -3.31 -23.88 14.73
CA LEU A 72 -2.48 -22.72 15.01
C LEU A 72 -2.74 -22.29 16.45
N GLY A 73 -1.69 -22.32 17.26
CA GLY A 73 -1.71 -21.84 18.65
C GLY A 73 -0.59 -20.83 18.88
N THR A 74 -0.93 -19.71 19.51
CA THR A 74 0.03 -18.69 19.93
C THR A 74 -0.07 -18.46 21.42
N CYS A 75 1.09 -18.31 22.09
CA CYS A 75 1.15 -17.92 23.49
C CYS A 75 2.07 -16.71 23.63
N GLN A 76 1.47 -15.56 23.93
CA GLN A 76 2.20 -14.31 24.10
C GLN A 76 3.14 -14.36 25.31
N GLU A 77 2.71 -14.94 26.42
CA GLU A 77 3.48 -15.03 27.66
C GLU A 77 4.79 -15.79 27.48
N PHE A 78 4.77 -16.90 26.74
CA PHE A 78 5.95 -17.72 26.46
C PHE A 78 6.67 -17.34 25.14
N GLY A 79 6.14 -16.40 24.36
CA GLY A 79 6.72 -16.00 23.10
C GLY A 79 6.83 -17.14 22.10
N VAL A 80 5.80 -17.99 22.00
CA VAL A 80 5.80 -19.18 21.12
C VAL A 80 4.55 -19.23 20.25
N ALA A 81 4.76 -19.72 19.03
CA ALA A 81 3.69 -20.06 18.10
C ALA A 81 3.94 -21.47 17.56
N ASN A 82 2.92 -22.34 17.64
CA ASN A 82 2.97 -23.69 17.12
C ASN A 82 1.92 -23.85 16.03
N VAL A 83 2.33 -24.27 14.86
CA VAL A 83 1.47 -24.49 13.70
C VAL A 83 1.65 -25.91 13.19
N ARG A 84 0.51 -26.53 12.87
CA ARG A 84 0.47 -27.81 12.15
C ARG A 84 -0.19 -27.57 10.80
N LEU A 85 0.55 -27.82 9.74
CA LEU A 85 0.10 -27.71 8.36
C LEU A 85 -0.30 -29.09 7.80
N ALA A 86 -1.21 -29.08 6.84
CA ALA A 86 -1.62 -30.29 6.11
C ALA A 86 -0.51 -30.86 5.24
N ARG A 87 0.40 -29.98 4.78
CA ARG A 87 1.57 -30.34 3.95
C ARG A 87 2.86 -30.13 4.71
N GLU A 88 3.88 -30.93 4.37
CA GLU A 88 5.23 -30.75 4.92
C GLU A 88 5.90 -29.51 4.32
N ILE A 89 6.70 -28.83 5.16
CA ILE A 89 7.56 -27.76 4.69
C ILE A 89 8.89 -28.36 4.15
N PRO A 90 9.52 -27.74 3.15
CA PRO A 90 10.78 -28.22 2.59
C PRO A 90 11.84 -28.47 3.67
N ALA A 91 12.57 -29.58 3.55
CA ALA A 91 13.59 -29.96 4.52
C ALA A 91 14.73 -28.93 4.58
N GLN A 92 15.10 -28.36 3.43
CA GLN A 92 16.11 -27.33 3.32
C GLN A 92 15.44 -26.02 2.91
N LEU A 93 15.54 -25.02 3.77
CA LEU A 93 15.12 -23.66 3.53
C LEU A 93 16.37 -22.78 3.60
N VAL A 94 16.60 -21.99 2.56
CA VAL A 94 17.70 -21.01 2.54
C VAL A 94 17.09 -19.64 2.90
N PRO A 95 17.29 -19.16 4.14
CA PRO A 95 16.76 -17.86 4.50
C PRO A 95 17.54 -16.74 3.81
N THR A 96 16.84 -15.86 3.12
CA THR A 96 17.40 -14.59 2.65
C THR A 96 17.17 -13.52 3.73
N LEU A 97 18.26 -12.97 4.24
CA LEU A 97 18.19 -11.82 5.17
C LEU A 97 17.94 -10.55 4.36
N THR A 98 16.88 -9.86 4.69
CA THR A 98 16.53 -8.60 4.04
C THR A 98 16.85 -7.41 4.95
N SER A 99 16.96 -6.21 4.38
CA SER A 99 17.32 -4.96 5.07
C SER A 99 16.20 -4.41 5.96
N GLY A 100 15.36 -5.28 6.56
CA GLY A 100 14.23 -4.89 7.41
C GLY A 100 14.61 -4.59 8.85
N CYS A 101 13.94 -3.63 9.48
CA CYS A 101 13.87 -3.57 10.94
C CYS A 101 12.95 -4.72 11.40
N GLY A 102 13.45 -5.64 12.21
CA GLY A 102 12.76 -6.87 12.59
C GLY A 102 13.22 -8.07 11.77
N THR A 103 12.44 -9.12 11.74
CA THR A 103 12.75 -10.36 11.01
C THR A 103 12.57 -10.18 9.49
N GLY A 104 13.51 -9.53 8.84
CA GLY A 104 13.59 -9.54 7.39
C GLY A 104 14.08 -10.89 6.86
N ILE A 105 13.36 -11.98 7.15
CA ILE A 105 13.65 -13.32 6.63
C ILE A 105 12.64 -13.64 5.53
N SER A 106 13.13 -13.97 4.35
CA SER A 106 12.35 -14.54 3.27
C SER A 106 12.95 -15.87 2.87
N PHE A 107 12.12 -16.90 2.73
CA PHE A 107 12.55 -18.22 2.28
C PHE A 107 12.38 -18.43 0.76
N ASN A 108 11.59 -17.59 0.10
CA ASN A 108 11.18 -17.80 -1.29
C ASN A 108 11.34 -16.55 -2.18
N LEU A 109 12.26 -15.64 -1.84
CA LEU A 109 12.44 -14.42 -2.62
C LEU A 109 12.98 -14.70 -4.03
N ALA A 110 13.83 -15.73 -4.15
CA ALA A 110 14.45 -16.13 -5.42
C ALA A 110 13.49 -16.85 -6.37
N ASP A 111 12.43 -17.49 -5.85
CA ASP A 111 11.49 -18.30 -6.61
C ASP A 111 10.18 -17.58 -6.95
N THR A 112 10.09 -16.28 -6.62
CA THR A 112 8.92 -15.50 -7.00
C THR A 112 8.96 -15.24 -8.50
N GLU A 113 8.30 -16.12 -9.27
CA GLU A 113 8.06 -15.84 -10.70
C GLU A 113 7.24 -14.55 -10.82
N LEU A 114 7.90 -13.50 -11.29
CA LEU A 114 7.26 -12.23 -11.60
C LEU A 114 6.45 -12.40 -12.88
N ARG A 115 5.20 -12.82 -12.72
CA ARG A 115 4.23 -12.78 -13.82
C ARG A 115 3.32 -11.57 -13.61
N PRO A 116 2.95 -10.86 -14.70
CA PRO A 116 2.00 -9.77 -14.60
C PRO A 116 0.71 -10.26 -13.94
N LEU A 117 0.19 -9.47 -13.00
CA LEU A 117 -1.06 -9.77 -12.33
C LEU A 117 -2.22 -9.79 -13.35
N GLN A 118 -3.22 -10.64 -13.11
CA GLN A 118 -4.37 -10.80 -14.03
C GLN A 118 -5.32 -9.59 -14.01
N GLN A 119 -5.38 -8.86 -12.88
CA GLN A 119 -6.31 -7.73 -12.66
C GLN A 119 -5.75 -6.42 -13.24
N GLN A 120 -5.37 -6.41 -14.52
CA GLN A 120 -4.76 -5.23 -15.17
C GLN A 120 -5.76 -4.10 -15.45
N ASP A 121 -7.05 -4.43 -15.60
CA ASP A 121 -8.11 -3.46 -15.92
C ASP A 121 -8.64 -2.68 -14.70
N VAL A 122 -8.15 -2.99 -13.49
CA VAL A 122 -8.58 -2.29 -12.27
C VAL A 122 -7.89 -0.93 -12.21
N CYS A 123 -8.69 0.13 -12.17
CA CYS A 123 -8.23 1.52 -12.02
C CYS A 123 -8.72 2.14 -10.72
N TYR A 124 -7.97 3.11 -10.24
CA TYR A 124 -8.27 3.84 -9.01
C TYR A 124 -8.24 5.35 -9.26
N PRO A 125 -9.29 6.10 -8.88
CA PRO A 125 -9.19 7.55 -8.85
C PRO A 125 -8.14 7.99 -7.82
N ALA A 126 -7.37 9.01 -8.16
CA ALA A 126 -6.36 9.57 -7.25
C ALA A 126 -6.97 9.94 -5.88
N THR A 127 -8.22 10.40 -5.88
CA THR A 127 -8.99 10.72 -4.66
C THR A 127 -9.20 9.51 -3.74
N ALA A 128 -9.38 8.30 -4.29
CA ALA A 128 -9.50 7.07 -3.50
C ALA A 128 -8.17 6.72 -2.82
N VAL A 129 -7.03 6.93 -3.49
CA VAL A 129 -5.69 6.73 -2.92
C VAL A 129 -5.46 7.69 -1.75
N PHE A 130 -5.82 8.97 -1.92
CA PHE A 130 -5.73 9.96 -0.83
C PHE A 130 -6.66 9.60 0.34
N ALA A 131 -7.90 9.22 0.08
CA ALA A 131 -8.86 8.83 1.10
C ALA A 131 -8.36 7.63 1.92
N MET A 132 -7.83 6.60 1.26
CA MET A 132 -7.25 5.42 1.91
C MET A 132 -6.10 5.79 2.86
N MET A 133 -5.18 6.66 2.43
CA MET A 133 -4.07 7.10 3.28
C MET A 133 -4.56 7.98 4.45
N GLN A 134 -5.58 8.80 4.25
CA GLN A 134 -6.20 9.58 5.33
C GLN A 134 -6.85 8.65 6.36
N ASP A 135 -7.56 7.61 5.91
CA ASP A 135 -8.18 6.63 6.81
C ASP A 135 -7.13 5.82 7.57
N LEU A 136 -6.04 5.41 6.91
CA LEU A 136 -4.88 4.82 7.58
C LEU A 136 -4.38 5.74 8.71
N ASN A 137 -4.16 7.02 8.42
CA ASN A 137 -3.65 8.00 9.39
C ASN A 137 -4.63 8.25 10.56
N ARG A 138 -5.94 8.19 10.31
CA ARG A 138 -6.96 8.35 11.37
C ARG A 138 -6.96 7.16 12.33
N ARG A 139 -6.71 5.95 11.82
CA ARG A 139 -6.73 4.70 12.60
C ARG A 139 -5.44 4.44 13.37
N THR A 140 -4.32 5.11 13.05
CA THR A 140 -3.01 4.91 13.69
C THR A 140 -2.95 5.43 15.13
N GLU A 141 -3.61 4.73 16.06
CA GLU A 141 -3.65 5.10 17.48
C GLU A 141 -2.30 4.90 18.16
N GLN A 142 -1.66 3.77 17.91
CA GLN A 142 -0.35 3.46 18.52
C GLN A 142 0.74 4.38 18.01
N TYR A 143 0.76 4.67 16.69
CA TYR A 143 1.70 5.64 16.13
C TYR A 143 1.58 7.02 16.81
N ARG A 144 0.34 7.49 17.04
CA ARG A 144 0.12 8.78 17.73
C ARG A 144 0.58 8.77 19.17
N SER A 145 0.59 7.62 19.83
CA SER A 145 0.99 7.50 21.25
C SER A 145 2.50 7.54 21.45
N HIS A 146 3.30 6.93 20.55
CA HIS A 146 4.76 6.79 20.75
C HIS A 146 5.61 6.91 19.47
N GLY A 147 5.03 6.90 18.26
CA GLY A 147 5.75 7.15 17.00
C GLY A 147 6.64 6.02 16.47
N GLY A 148 6.84 4.94 17.22
CA GLY A 148 7.79 3.86 16.92
C GLY A 148 7.16 2.64 16.24
N ILE A 149 6.14 2.82 15.38
CA ILE A 149 5.37 1.72 14.78
C ILE A 149 5.06 2.03 13.32
N HIS A 150 4.92 1.00 12.51
CA HIS A 150 4.44 1.09 11.14
C HIS A 150 2.97 0.72 11.05
N SER A 151 2.30 1.21 10.01
CA SER A 151 0.91 0.89 9.71
C SER A 151 0.74 0.59 8.23
N ALA A 152 -0.21 -0.28 7.92
CA ALA A 152 -0.66 -0.57 6.57
C ALA A 152 -2.16 -0.84 6.54
N ALA A 153 -2.78 -0.61 5.40
CA ALA A 153 -4.17 -0.95 5.16
C ALA A 153 -4.37 -1.44 3.73
N VAL A 154 -5.36 -2.30 3.54
CA VAL A 154 -5.83 -2.75 2.23
C VAL A 154 -7.27 -2.37 2.06
N GLY A 155 -7.63 -1.97 0.85
CA GLY A 155 -9.00 -1.60 0.47
C GLY A 155 -9.15 -1.41 -1.02
N ASP A 156 -10.25 -0.79 -1.39
CA ASP A 156 -10.62 -0.48 -2.78
C ASP A 156 -11.33 0.88 -2.86
N ASN A 157 -12.04 1.14 -3.97
CA ASN A 157 -12.79 2.38 -4.17
C ASN A 157 -13.93 2.59 -3.14
N SER A 158 -14.37 1.55 -2.45
CA SER A 158 -15.39 1.63 -1.39
C SER A 158 -14.80 2.00 -0.02
N GLY A 159 -13.48 1.94 0.13
CA GLY A 159 -12.74 2.32 1.32
C GLY A 159 -11.88 1.22 1.90
N LEU A 160 -11.49 1.40 3.15
CA LEU A 160 -10.57 0.53 3.88
C LEU A 160 -11.28 -0.75 4.35
N LEU A 161 -10.71 -1.91 3.98
CA LEU A 161 -11.19 -3.24 4.36
C LEU A 161 -10.43 -3.82 5.57
N LEU A 162 -9.10 -3.81 5.50
CA LEU A 162 -8.22 -4.35 6.53
C LEU A 162 -7.16 -3.34 6.94
N TYR A 163 -6.72 -3.45 8.19
CA TYR A 163 -5.76 -2.54 8.79
C TYR A 163 -4.86 -3.26 9.79
N ALA A 164 -3.57 -2.93 9.79
CA ALA A 164 -2.61 -3.47 10.75
C ALA A 164 -1.58 -2.43 11.19
N GLU A 165 -1.18 -2.51 12.46
CA GLU A 165 -0.01 -1.84 13.04
C GLU A 165 0.99 -2.88 13.56
N ASP A 166 2.29 -2.59 13.40
CA ASP A 166 3.38 -3.38 13.99
C ASP A 166 4.67 -2.54 14.05
N LEU A 167 5.59 -2.90 14.94
CA LEU A 167 6.93 -2.30 14.98
C LEU A 167 7.71 -2.52 13.67
N GLY A 168 7.43 -3.62 12.96
CA GLY A 168 8.02 -3.99 11.69
C GLY A 168 7.07 -3.75 10.51
N ARG A 169 7.49 -2.94 9.50
CA ARG A 169 6.68 -2.71 8.31
C ARG A 169 6.32 -4.00 7.55
N HIS A 170 7.17 -5.03 7.57
CA HIS A 170 6.91 -6.33 6.94
C HIS A 170 5.81 -7.09 7.69
N ASN A 171 5.79 -6.97 9.01
CA ASN A 171 4.78 -7.61 9.85
C ASN A 171 3.39 -7.02 9.62
N THR A 172 3.27 -5.73 9.24
CA THR A 172 1.96 -5.15 8.91
C THR A 172 1.33 -5.84 7.71
N PHE A 173 2.12 -6.19 6.69
CA PHE A 173 1.65 -6.97 5.53
C PHE A 173 1.30 -8.40 5.91
N ASP A 174 2.10 -9.04 6.77
CA ASP A 174 1.80 -10.39 7.25
C ASP A 174 0.50 -10.40 8.04
N ARG A 175 0.26 -9.42 8.93
CA ARG A 175 -1.01 -9.31 9.67
C ARG A 175 -2.21 -9.15 8.75
N ILE A 176 -2.12 -8.29 7.72
CA ILE A 176 -3.18 -8.11 6.72
C ILE A 176 -3.42 -9.41 5.96
N ALA A 177 -2.37 -10.09 5.50
CA ALA A 177 -2.48 -11.36 4.79
C ALA A 177 -3.13 -12.45 5.65
N GLY A 178 -2.77 -12.51 6.93
CA GLY A 178 -3.35 -13.45 7.88
C GLY A 178 -4.80 -13.12 8.22
N GLU A 179 -5.13 -11.86 8.49
CA GLU A 179 -6.51 -11.45 8.74
C GLU A 179 -7.41 -11.72 7.53
N ALA A 180 -6.92 -11.46 6.32
CA ALA A 180 -7.61 -11.80 5.07
C ALA A 180 -7.88 -13.31 4.97
N LEU A 181 -6.88 -14.13 5.32
CA LEU A 181 -6.99 -15.59 5.31
C LEU A 181 -8.07 -16.06 6.31
N PHE A 182 -8.06 -15.55 7.54
CA PHE A 182 -9.08 -15.90 8.56
C PHE A 182 -10.50 -15.45 8.22
N ARG A 183 -10.63 -14.38 7.42
CA ARG A 183 -11.92 -13.83 6.99
C ARG A 183 -12.37 -14.31 5.63
N ASP A 184 -11.59 -15.16 4.97
CA ASP A 184 -11.82 -15.61 3.58
C ASP A 184 -12.01 -14.42 2.62
N LEU A 185 -11.15 -13.40 2.76
CA LEU A 185 -11.18 -12.20 1.92
C LEU A 185 -10.18 -12.30 0.79
N ASP A 186 -10.68 -12.12 -0.45
CA ASP A 186 -9.82 -11.98 -1.62
C ASP A 186 -9.24 -10.55 -1.68
N LEU A 187 -7.91 -10.47 -1.76
CA LEU A 187 -7.16 -9.23 -1.88
C LEU A 187 -6.74 -8.92 -3.32
N ALA A 188 -7.04 -9.80 -4.27
CA ALA A 188 -6.72 -9.58 -5.67
C ALA A 188 -7.42 -8.32 -6.21
N GLY A 189 -6.67 -7.52 -6.96
CA GLY A 189 -7.17 -6.26 -7.50
C GLY A 189 -7.29 -5.12 -6.49
N LYS A 190 -6.92 -5.30 -5.22
CA LYS A 190 -7.02 -4.25 -4.19
C LYS A 190 -5.80 -3.33 -4.19
N MET A 191 -5.95 -2.16 -3.53
CA MET A 191 -4.85 -1.27 -3.21
C MET A 191 -4.36 -1.49 -1.78
N LEU A 192 -3.05 -1.32 -1.56
CA LEU A 192 -2.40 -1.34 -0.27
C LEU A 192 -1.75 0.01 0.00
N VAL A 193 -2.03 0.60 1.15
CA VAL A 193 -1.38 1.84 1.62
C VAL A 193 -0.53 1.55 2.84
N THR A 194 0.66 2.18 2.95
CA THR A 194 1.60 1.93 4.04
C THR A 194 2.35 3.19 4.49
N SER A 195 2.70 3.23 5.77
CA SER A 195 3.59 4.26 6.32
C SER A 195 5.07 3.98 6.05
N GLY A 196 5.42 2.74 5.69
CA GLY A 196 6.79 2.24 5.56
C GLY A 196 7.35 2.33 4.15
N ARG A 197 8.68 2.35 4.03
CA ARG A 197 9.40 2.27 2.76
C ARG A 197 9.03 0.95 2.03
N VAL A 198 8.83 1.03 0.70
CA VAL A 198 8.54 -0.15 -0.13
C VAL A 198 9.84 -0.78 -0.61
N SER A 199 10.10 -2.02 -0.19
CA SER A 199 11.23 -2.85 -0.61
C SER A 199 10.76 -4.00 -1.51
N THR A 200 11.69 -4.69 -2.18
CA THR A 200 11.42 -5.87 -3.01
C THR A 200 10.61 -6.93 -2.28
N GLU A 201 10.92 -7.20 -1.01
CA GLU A 201 10.17 -8.15 -0.19
C GLU A 201 8.71 -7.75 -0.01
N MET A 202 8.44 -6.45 0.20
CA MET A 202 7.05 -5.95 0.31
C MET A 202 6.31 -6.08 -1.02
N VAL A 203 6.99 -5.84 -2.15
CA VAL A 203 6.42 -6.08 -3.48
C VAL A 203 6.14 -7.56 -3.71
N ALA A 204 7.07 -8.46 -3.34
CA ALA A 204 6.86 -9.91 -3.43
C ALA A 204 5.61 -10.37 -2.66
N LYS A 205 5.41 -9.85 -1.44
CA LYS A 205 4.20 -10.10 -0.65
C LYS A 205 2.94 -9.57 -1.34
N ALA A 206 3.01 -8.36 -1.90
CA ALA A 206 1.89 -7.76 -2.64
C ALA A 206 1.52 -8.56 -3.90
N VAL A 207 2.51 -9.03 -4.67
CA VAL A 207 2.31 -9.92 -5.82
C VAL A 207 1.58 -11.19 -5.41
N ARG A 208 2.02 -11.84 -4.33
CA ARG A 208 1.39 -13.06 -3.83
C ARG A 208 -0.06 -12.85 -3.38
N LEU A 209 -0.39 -11.67 -2.90
CA LEU A 209 -1.73 -11.30 -2.47
C LEU A 209 -2.60 -10.75 -3.64
N GLY A 210 -2.04 -10.62 -4.85
CA GLY A 210 -2.76 -10.07 -6.01
C GLY A 210 -3.03 -8.56 -5.91
N ILE A 211 -2.30 -7.83 -5.05
CA ILE A 211 -2.41 -6.38 -4.89
C ILE A 211 -1.90 -5.69 -6.15
N VAL A 212 -2.68 -4.80 -6.72
CA VAL A 212 -2.38 -4.12 -7.99
C VAL A 212 -1.86 -2.70 -7.82
N LEU A 213 -1.98 -2.13 -6.62
CA LEU A 213 -1.51 -0.78 -6.30
C LEU A 213 -0.90 -0.74 -4.90
N ILE A 214 0.29 -0.18 -4.78
CA ILE A 214 0.95 0.10 -3.51
C ILE A 214 1.19 1.60 -3.40
N ALA A 215 0.69 2.22 -2.32
CA ALA A 215 0.97 3.63 -2.02
C ALA A 215 1.67 3.78 -0.66
N SER A 216 2.76 4.55 -0.65
CA SER A 216 3.57 4.77 0.54
C SER A 216 3.76 6.26 0.85
N ARG A 217 3.86 6.59 2.13
CA ARG A 217 4.28 7.93 2.61
C ARG A 217 5.76 8.21 2.39
N THR A 218 6.55 7.19 2.06
CA THR A 218 8.01 7.25 1.91
C THR A 218 8.45 6.72 0.55
N SER A 219 9.76 6.61 0.35
CA SER A 219 10.34 6.18 -0.93
C SER A 219 10.21 4.68 -1.18
N PRO A 220 10.09 4.27 -2.44
CA PRO A 220 10.46 2.92 -2.89
C PRO A 220 11.98 2.76 -2.98
N THR A 221 12.43 1.51 -3.20
CA THR A 221 13.80 1.20 -3.62
C THR A 221 13.84 0.99 -5.15
N ASN A 222 15.02 1.15 -5.78
CA ASN A 222 15.17 0.92 -7.23
C ASN A 222 14.67 -0.46 -7.67
N MET A 223 15.11 -1.52 -6.98
CA MET A 223 14.69 -2.88 -7.29
C MET A 223 13.19 -3.11 -7.06
N SER A 224 12.56 -2.40 -6.11
CA SER A 224 11.10 -2.50 -5.92
C SER A 224 10.33 -1.83 -7.06
N ILE A 225 10.87 -0.78 -7.67
CA ILE A 225 10.28 -0.15 -8.86
C ILE A 225 10.32 -1.13 -10.03
N GLU A 226 11.50 -1.67 -10.35
CA GLU A 226 11.69 -2.67 -11.42
C GLU A 226 10.76 -3.87 -11.25
N MET A 227 10.61 -4.35 -10.00
CA MET A 227 9.73 -5.46 -9.68
C MET A 227 8.25 -5.12 -9.86
N CYS A 228 7.82 -3.90 -9.50
CA CYS A 228 6.47 -3.42 -9.73
C CYS A 228 6.17 -3.28 -11.23
N GLU A 229 7.11 -2.75 -12.02
CA GLU A 229 7.00 -2.66 -13.49
C GLU A 229 6.80 -4.05 -14.11
N ALA A 230 7.61 -5.04 -13.70
CA ALA A 230 7.50 -6.40 -14.20
C ALA A 230 6.20 -7.11 -13.79
N ALA A 231 5.68 -6.82 -12.58
CA ALA A 231 4.49 -7.46 -12.02
C ALA A 231 3.17 -6.77 -12.43
N GLY A 232 3.21 -5.58 -13.04
CA GLY A 232 2.01 -4.81 -13.38
C GLY A 232 1.37 -4.13 -12.14
N ILE A 233 2.18 -3.73 -11.16
CA ILE A 233 1.73 -3.04 -9.94
C ILE A 233 2.00 -1.54 -10.08
N SER A 234 0.98 -0.71 -9.86
CA SER A 234 1.18 0.75 -9.71
C SER A 234 1.84 1.05 -8.39
N LEU A 235 2.97 1.76 -8.43
CA LEU A 235 3.75 2.10 -7.25
C LEU A 235 3.77 3.60 -7.02
N ILE A 236 3.22 4.01 -5.89
CA ILE A 236 3.15 5.40 -5.44
C ILE A 236 4.08 5.56 -4.23
N GLY A 237 4.93 6.58 -4.28
CA GLY A 237 5.75 7.02 -3.16
C GLY A 237 5.45 8.45 -2.75
N TYR A 238 6.03 8.87 -1.62
CA TYR A 238 5.94 10.23 -1.07
C TYR A 238 4.53 10.81 -1.00
N GLN A 239 3.52 9.96 -0.81
CA GLN A 239 2.15 10.41 -0.69
C GLN A 239 1.96 11.29 0.56
N ARG A 240 1.68 12.56 0.36
CA ARG A 240 1.51 13.57 1.42
C ARG A 240 0.45 14.59 1.00
N GLY A 241 -0.53 14.83 1.89
CA GLY A 241 -1.60 15.77 1.58
C GLY A 241 -2.36 15.36 0.32
N ASP A 242 -2.29 16.18 -0.69
CA ASP A 242 -2.92 16.07 -2.01
C ASP A 242 -1.93 15.75 -3.15
N SER A 243 -0.72 15.30 -2.82
CA SER A 243 0.33 14.99 -3.80
C SER A 243 0.94 13.62 -3.57
N PHE A 244 1.46 13.01 -4.63
CA PHE A 244 2.26 11.79 -4.61
C PHE A 244 3.16 11.71 -5.85
N GLU A 245 4.14 10.81 -5.80
CA GLU A 245 4.99 10.47 -6.93
C GLU A 245 4.64 9.06 -7.43
N LEU A 246 4.47 8.91 -8.74
CA LEU A 246 4.07 7.66 -9.40
C LEU A 246 5.26 7.07 -10.15
N TYR A 247 5.70 5.87 -9.75
CA TYR A 247 6.92 5.23 -10.21
C TYR A 247 6.70 4.15 -11.27
N SER A 248 5.54 3.49 -11.26
CA SER A 248 5.19 2.44 -12.22
C SER A 248 3.70 2.42 -12.50
N HIS A 249 3.30 1.96 -13.68
CA HIS A 249 1.93 1.75 -14.14
C HIS A 249 0.99 2.95 -13.87
N PRO A 250 1.30 4.15 -14.44
CA PRO A 250 0.48 5.35 -14.25
C PRO A 250 -0.94 5.22 -14.82
N GLU A 251 -1.15 4.39 -15.81
CA GLU A 251 -2.44 4.14 -16.45
C GLU A 251 -3.52 3.62 -15.50
N ARG A 252 -3.13 3.06 -14.35
CA ARG A 252 -4.07 2.60 -13.32
C ARG A 252 -4.63 3.73 -12.47
N ILE A 253 -4.00 4.90 -12.49
CA ILE A 253 -4.46 6.06 -11.73
C ILE A 253 -5.26 6.98 -12.63
N VAL A 254 -6.54 7.12 -12.28
CA VAL A 254 -7.42 8.08 -12.94
C VAL A 254 -7.30 9.40 -12.21
N ALA A 255 -6.84 10.43 -12.92
CA ALA A 255 -6.84 11.78 -12.37
C ALA A 255 -8.27 12.22 -12.01
N ALA A 256 -8.42 12.95 -10.92
CA ALA A 256 -9.71 13.58 -10.66
C ALA A 256 -10.02 14.52 -11.84
N PRO A 257 -11.28 14.56 -12.29
CA PRO A 257 -11.68 15.55 -13.27
C PRO A 257 -11.33 16.96 -12.76
N ASP A 258 -10.82 17.81 -13.64
CA ASP A 258 -10.49 19.19 -13.28
C ASP A 258 -11.78 19.91 -12.78
N PRO A 259 -11.85 20.34 -11.52
CA PRO A 259 -13.05 20.98 -10.98
C PRO A 259 -13.40 22.29 -11.68
N GLY A 260 -12.47 22.85 -12.46
CA GLY A 260 -12.68 24.02 -13.30
C GLY A 260 -13.28 23.70 -14.68
N LYS A 261 -13.32 22.42 -15.07
CA LYS A 261 -13.82 22.02 -16.39
C LYS A 261 -15.18 21.33 -16.32
N ILE A 262 -15.96 21.48 -17.38
CA ILE A 262 -17.26 20.81 -17.55
C ILE A 262 -17.00 19.41 -18.08
N HIS A 263 -17.35 18.38 -17.30
CA HIS A 263 -17.09 16.97 -17.63
C HIS A 263 -18.29 16.29 -18.29
N GLY A 264 -18.00 15.30 -19.14
CA GLY A 264 -19.04 14.53 -19.84
C GLY A 264 -19.79 15.33 -20.92
N VAL A 265 -19.24 16.45 -21.35
CA VAL A 265 -19.77 17.30 -22.43
C VAL A 265 -18.63 17.61 -23.39
N THR A 266 -18.83 17.36 -24.69
CA THR A 266 -17.88 17.71 -25.74
C THR A 266 -18.19 19.10 -26.28
N GLY A 267 -17.20 20.00 -26.25
CA GLY A 267 -17.31 21.32 -26.84
C GLY A 267 -17.19 21.24 -28.37
N VAL A 268 -18.22 21.67 -29.09
CA VAL A 268 -18.22 21.63 -30.57
C VAL A 268 -18.22 23.05 -31.13
N ILE A 269 -17.21 23.34 -31.98
CA ILE A 269 -17.12 24.59 -32.73
C ILE A 269 -17.81 24.40 -34.07
N LEU A 270 -18.94 25.07 -34.28
CA LEU A 270 -19.58 25.13 -35.60
C LEU A 270 -18.95 26.26 -36.42
N ALA A 271 -17.94 25.91 -37.21
CA ALA A 271 -17.26 26.80 -38.13
C ALA A 271 -17.75 26.54 -39.57
N GLY A 272 -18.47 27.50 -40.12
CA GLY A 272 -19.00 27.41 -41.48
C GLY A 272 -20.20 28.31 -41.70
N GLY A 273 -20.54 28.53 -42.94
CA GLY A 273 -21.65 29.40 -43.39
C GLY A 273 -21.15 30.42 -44.40
N GLY A 274 -21.95 30.63 -45.45
CA GLY A 274 -21.63 31.57 -46.53
C GLY A 274 -21.40 32.97 -46.02
N SER A 275 -20.16 33.33 -45.78
CA SER A 275 -19.74 34.69 -45.37
C SER A 275 -19.83 35.68 -46.57
N LEU A 276 -20.98 35.74 -47.23
CA LEU A 276 -21.21 36.50 -48.44
C LEU A 276 -20.87 38.00 -48.38
N ARG A 277 -20.93 38.59 -47.16
CA ARG A 277 -20.61 40.00 -46.95
C ARG A 277 -19.11 40.26 -46.72
N MET A 278 -18.34 39.26 -46.31
CA MET A 278 -16.92 39.44 -45.95
C MET A 278 -15.96 38.84 -46.95
N GLN A 279 -16.45 38.14 -47.98
CA GLN A 279 -15.65 37.48 -49.06
C GLN A 279 -14.56 36.54 -48.57
N SER A 280 -14.58 36.17 -47.29
CA SER A 280 -13.64 35.22 -46.66
C SER A 280 -14.33 34.50 -45.52
N ASP A 281 -13.81 33.33 -45.13
CA ASP A 281 -14.29 32.55 -44.00
C ASP A 281 -14.06 33.34 -42.69
N LYS A 282 -15.15 33.65 -41.96
CA LYS A 282 -15.07 34.39 -40.69
C LYS A 282 -14.23 33.72 -39.62
N SER A 283 -14.25 32.41 -39.61
CA SER A 283 -13.48 31.64 -38.62
C SER A 283 -11.96 31.83 -38.73
N LEU A 284 -11.49 32.16 -39.94
CA LEU A 284 -10.08 32.36 -40.26
C LEU A 284 -9.64 33.81 -40.22
N LEU A 285 -10.57 34.75 -39.94
CA LEU A 285 -10.19 36.18 -39.85
C LEU A 285 -9.29 36.45 -38.63
N PRO A 286 -8.23 37.27 -38.79
CA PRO A 286 -7.36 37.64 -37.70
C PRO A 286 -8.07 38.53 -36.71
N LEU A 287 -7.98 38.16 -35.43
CA LEU A 287 -8.47 38.93 -34.28
C LEU A 287 -7.31 38.98 -33.25
N GLN A 288 -6.82 40.18 -32.98
CA GLN A 288 -5.75 40.40 -31.99
C GLN A 288 -4.52 39.50 -32.15
N GLY A 289 -4.13 39.18 -33.40
CA GLY A 289 -2.92 38.43 -33.71
C GLY A 289 -3.11 36.91 -33.85
N ALA A 290 -4.30 36.36 -33.59
CA ALA A 290 -4.65 34.96 -33.84
C ALA A 290 -5.93 34.91 -34.68
N ARG A 291 -6.29 33.72 -35.20
CA ARG A 291 -7.54 33.53 -35.92
C ARG A 291 -8.72 33.50 -34.95
N PHE A 292 -9.88 33.98 -35.39
CA PHE A 292 -11.09 33.97 -34.55
C PHE A 292 -11.42 32.59 -34.00
N ILE A 293 -11.25 31.53 -34.82
CA ILE A 293 -11.46 30.15 -34.37
C ILE A 293 -10.49 29.72 -33.27
N ASP A 294 -9.26 30.22 -33.29
CA ASP A 294 -8.25 29.88 -32.27
C ASP A 294 -8.63 30.48 -30.89
N HIS A 295 -9.23 31.67 -30.89
CA HIS A 295 -9.77 32.27 -29.64
C HIS A 295 -10.96 31.47 -29.10
N VAL A 296 -11.88 31.03 -29.98
CA VAL A 296 -13.05 30.22 -29.56
C VAL A 296 -12.58 28.87 -29.04
N HIS A 297 -11.61 28.24 -29.72
CA HIS A 297 -11.01 26.99 -29.29
C HIS A 297 -10.36 27.13 -27.90
N GLY A 298 -9.58 28.19 -27.67
CA GLY A 298 -8.96 28.44 -26.37
C GLY A 298 -9.98 28.55 -25.24
N VAL A 299 -11.12 29.22 -25.46
CA VAL A 299 -12.19 29.30 -24.46
C VAL A 299 -12.83 27.93 -24.18
N LEU A 300 -13.03 27.12 -25.23
CA LEU A 300 -13.59 25.77 -25.06
C LEU A 300 -12.60 24.85 -24.34
N ASP A 301 -11.30 24.94 -24.64
CA ASP A 301 -10.23 24.18 -24.02
C ASP A 301 -10.08 24.50 -22.51
N GLU A 302 -10.41 25.75 -22.12
CA GLU A 302 -10.47 26.14 -20.71
C GLU A 302 -11.73 25.60 -19.98
N LEU A 303 -12.84 25.44 -20.69
CA LEU A 303 -14.14 25.08 -20.12
C LEU A 303 -14.46 23.58 -20.15
N PHE A 304 -13.97 22.85 -21.13
CA PHE A 304 -14.30 21.45 -21.34
C PHE A 304 -13.06 20.55 -21.29
N GLU A 305 -13.29 19.27 -20.99
CA GLU A 305 -12.22 18.26 -20.95
C GLU A 305 -11.81 17.81 -22.37
N GLU A 306 -12.74 17.88 -23.33
CA GLU A 306 -12.56 17.60 -24.77
C GLU A 306 -13.29 18.64 -25.65
#